data_13bc491adeede55cd7bd1a2b51cbb49f
#
_entry.id   13bc491adeede55cd7bd1a2b51cbb49f
#
_cell.length_a   1.000
_cell.length_b   1.000
_cell.length_c   1.000
_cell.angle_alpha   90.00
_cell.angle_beta   90.00
_cell.angle_gamma   90.00
#
_symmetry.space_group_name_H-M   'P 1'
#
loop_
_entity.id
_entity.type
_entity.pdbx_description
1 polymer ?
#
loop_
_entity_poly.entity_id
_entity_poly.type
_entity_poly.pdbx_seq_one_letter_code
_entity_poly.pdbx_strand_id
1 'polypeptide(L)'
;MNREAIFHNPVSNYAFPISYEKFKVRLRARKGDLDRVTLVIGNKYLWHTRKEVPMEVEGSDELFDYYSYVYPVDDPRVAYYFLLEKGDEQWLYGDSGFAKPELVNIDEDESSAFVNFHFPFINRIAVSYTHLRAHETD
;
A
#
# COMPACT_ATOMS: atom_id res chain seq x y z
N MET A 1 -2.60 -15.75 -12.38
CA MET A 1 -2.69 -14.96 -11.13
C MET A 1 -4.10 -15.07 -10.56
N ASN A 2 -4.20 -15.40 -9.30
CA ASN A 2 -5.49 -15.47 -8.62
C ASN A 2 -5.82 -14.12 -8.00
N ARG A 3 -6.50 -13.28 -8.74
CA ARG A 3 -6.83 -11.92 -8.28
C ARG A 3 -7.82 -11.91 -7.11
N GLU A 4 -8.65 -12.92 -7.01
CA GLU A 4 -9.62 -13.00 -5.92
C GLU A 4 -8.95 -13.17 -4.55
N ALA A 5 -7.77 -13.75 -4.51
CA ALA A 5 -7.02 -13.95 -3.28
C ALA A 5 -6.23 -12.71 -2.87
N ILE A 6 -6.06 -11.75 -3.78
CA ILE A 6 -5.29 -10.55 -3.52
C ILE A 6 -6.15 -9.57 -2.73
N PHE A 7 -5.61 -9.10 -1.61
CA PHE A 7 -6.36 -8.23 -0.73
C PHE A 7 -5.47 -7.21 -0.05
N HIS A 8 -5.95 -5.98 -0.04
CA HIS A 8 -5.37 -4.89 0.73
C HIS A 8 -6.50 -3.93 1.12
N ASN A 9 -6.39 -3.37 2.32
CA ASN A 9 -7.34 -2.38 2.80
C ASN A 9 -6.56 -1.33 3.58
N PRO A 10 -6.61 -0.06 3.16
CA PRO A 10 -5.94 0.99 3.91
C PRO A 10 -6.64 1.22 5.25
N VAL A 11 -5.87 1.74 6.22
CA VAL A 11 -6.38 2.02 7.55
C VAL A 11 -6.93 0.74 8.21
N SER A 12 -6.12 -0.31 8.20
CA SER A 12 -6.45 -1.61 8.78
C SER A 12 -5.15 -2.28 9.22
N ASN A 13 -5.21 -3.57 9.57
CA ASN A 13 -3.97 -4.33 9.84
C ASN A 13 -3.15 -4.61 8.58
N TYR A 14 -3.61 -4.14 7.43
CA TYR A 14 -2.85 -4.18 6.16
C TYR A 14 -2.15 -2.86 5.86
N ALA A 15 -2.50 -1.78 6.57
CA ALA A 15 -1.85 -0.49 6.38
C ALA A 15 -2.00 0.31 7.66
N PHE A 16 -0.91 0.46 8.42
CA PHE A 16 -0.99 1.11 9.72
C PHE A 16 0.36 1.71 10.11
N PRO A 17 0.35 2.77 10.93
CA PRO A 17 1.58 3.35 11.44
C PRO A 17 2.16 2.46 12.54
N ILE A 18 3.47 2.26 12.52
CA ILE A 18 4.17 1.56 13.59
C ILE A 18 4.99 2.53 14.46
N SER A 19 5.15 3.77 14.00
CA SER A 19 5.77 4.85 14.76
C SER A 19 5.42 6.17 14.08
N TYR A 20 5.94 7.28 14.57
CA TYR A 20 5.75 8.57 13.94
C TYR A 20 6.33 8.65 12.54
N GLU A 21 7.33 7.84 12.26
CA GLU A 21 8.11 7.96 11.05
C GLU A 21 7.96 6.76 10.13
N LYS A 22 7.23 5.73 10.55
CA LYS A 22 7.16 4.48 9.80
C LYS A 22 5.74 3.99 9.63
N PHE A 23 5.44 3.61 8.40
CA PHE A 23 4.14 3.13 7.97
C PHE A 23 4.32 1.74 7.37
N LYS A 24 3.58 0.76 7.89
CA LYS A 24 3.66 -0.60 7.38
C LYS A 24 2.54 -0.87 6.41
N VAL A 25 2.90 -1.41 5.24
CA VAL A 25 1.95 -1.81 4.20
C VAL A 25 2.05 -3.32 4.03
N ARG A 26 0.91 -3.97 3.99
CA ARG A 26 0.82 -5.43 3.84
C ARG A 26 -0.15 -5.77 2.72
N LEU A 27 0.20 -6.76 1.91
CA LEU A 27 -0.64 -7.28 0.84
C LEU A 27 -0.77 -8.77 0.98
N ARG A 28 -2.00 -9.28 0.85
CA ARG A 28 -2.25 -10.72 0.84
C ARG A 28 -2.37 -11.20 -0.61
N ALA A 29 -1.80 -12.37 -0.90
CA ALA A 29 -1.95 -13.02 -2.18
C ALA A 29 -2.02 -14.53 -1.95
N ARG A 30 -2.47 -15.28 -2.95
CA ARG A 30 -2.47 -16.73 -2.85
C ARG A 30 -1.03 -17.24 -2.74
N LYS A 31 -0.85 -18.24 -1.91
CA LYS A 31 0.48 -18.80 -1.65
C LYS A 31 1.14 -19.28 -2.93
N GLY A 32 2.36 -18.79 -3.16
CA GLY A 32 3.15 -19.20 -4.32
C GLY A 32 2.67 -18.66 -5.66
N ASP A 33 1.73 -17.74 -5.67
CA ASP A 33 1.12 -17.28 -6.92
C ASP A 33 1.91 -16.18 -7.63
N LEU A 34 2.39 -15.19 -6.90
CA LEU A 34 3.03 -14.02 -7.51
C LEU A 34 4.55 -14.22 -7.60
N ASP A 35 5.12 -13.78 -8.73
CA ASP A 35 6.57 -13.79 -8.91
C ASP A 35 7.20 -12.55 -8.28
N ARG A 36 6.50 -11.41 -8.33
CA ARG A 36 7.01 -10.14 -7.80
C ARG A 36 5.86 -9.23 -7.40
N VAL A 37 6.04 -8.54 -6.30
CA VAL A 37 5.14 -7.48 -5.86
C VAL A 37 5.98 -6.23 -5.65
N THR A 38 5.59 -5.16 -6.32
CA THR A 38 6.24 -3.85 -6.19
C THR A 38 5.26 -2.87 -5.59
N LEU A 39 5.67 -2.18 -4.54
CA LEU A 39 4.90 -1.11 -3.94
C LEU A 39 5.36 0.19 -4.57
N VAL A 40 4.42 0.93 -5.17
CA VAL A 40 4.69 2.26 -5.70
C VAL A 40 4.05 3.24 -4.73
N ILE A 41 4.87 4.01 -4.03
CA ILE A 41 4.42 4.79 -2.88
C ILE A 41 5.10 6.15 -2.84
N GLY A 42 4.37 7.17 -2.44
CA GLY A 42 4.92 8.50 -2.35
C GLY A 42 3.94 9.51 -1.80
N ASN A 43 4.34 10.77 -1.91
CA ASN A 43 3.53 11.91 -1.50
C ASN A 43 2.44 12.13 -2.54
N LYS A 44 1.21 12.16 -2.09
CA LYS A 44 0.04 12.35 -2.93
C LYS A 44 0.13 13.59 -3.83
N TYR A 45 0.69 14.67 -3.32
CA TYR A 45 0.76 15.95 -4.04
C TYR A 45 2.07 16.14 -4.78
N LEU A 46 3.05 15.28 -4.55
CA LEU A 46 4.34 15.30 -5.25
C LEU A 46 4.58 13.92 -5.86
N TRP A 47 3.61 13.47 -6.63
CA TRP A 47 3.58 12.09 -7.13
C TRP A 47 4.78 11.76 -8.02
N HIS A 48 5.37 12.74 -8.66
CA HIS A 48 6.60 12.54 -9.45
C HIS A 48 7.79 12.07 -8.60
N THR A 49 7.71 12.24 -7.27
CA THR A 49 8.78 11.81 -6.36
C THR A 49 8.53 10.42 -5.78
N ARG A 50 7.52 9.73 -6.25
CA ARG A 50 7.20 8.39 -5.76
C ARG A 50 8.34 7.41 -5.95
N LYS A 51 8.35 6.38 -5.12
CA LYS A 51 9.36 5.32 -5.17
C LYS A 51 8.71 4.00 -5.49
N GLU A 52 9.48 3.16 -6.20
CA GLU A 52 9.07 1.79 -6.48
C GLU A 52 9.96 0.88 -5.66
N VAL A 53 9.37 0.13 -4.74
CA VAL A 53 10.13 -0.71 -3.83
C VAL A 53 9.59 -2.14 -3.89
N PRO A 54 10.48 -3.14 -3.89
CA PRO A 54 10.02 -4.52 -3.86
C PRO A 54 9.48 -4.86 -2.49
N MET A 55 8.38 -5.60 -2.47
CA MET A 55 7.84 -6.14 -1.22
C MET A 55 8.29 -7.58 -1.05
N GLU A 56 8.50 -7.98 0.18
CA GLU A 56 8.94 -9.33 0.50
C GLU A 56 7.88 -10.06 1.31
N VAL A 57 7.90 -11.38 1.21
CA VAL A 57 7.01 -12.20 1.99
C VAL A 57 7.42 -12.11 3.45
N GLU A 58 6.54 -11.60 4.28
CA GLU A 58 6.73 -11.47 5.72
C GLU A 58 6.38 -12.80 6.42
N GLY A 59 5.38 -13.49 5.89
CA GLY A 59 4.93 -14.75 6.46
C GLY A 59 3.90 -15.38 5.55
N SER A 60 3.53 -16.61 5.86
CA SER A 60 2.56 -17.35 5.06
C SER A 60 1.73 -18.22 5.98
N ASP A 61 0.49 -18.50 5.55
CA ASP A 61 -0.32 -19.53 6.16
C ASP A 61 -0.55 -20.62 5.12
N GLU A 62 -1.56 -21.45 5.30
CA GLU A 62 -1.82 -22.55 4.38
C GLU A 62 -2.28 -22.09 3.00
N LEU A 63 -2.93 -20.94 2.92
CA LEU A 63 -3.57 -20.47 1.70
C LEU A 63 -2.91 -19.22 1.11
N PHE A 64 -2.27 -18.40 1.93
CA PHE A 64 -1.83 -17.09 1.52
C PHE A 64 -0.39 -16.79 1.88
N ASP A 65 0.23 -15.96 1.04
CA ASP A 65 1.47 -15.25 1.35
C ASP A 65 1.12 -13.83 1.73
N TYR A 66 1.84 -13.29 2.72
CA TYR A 66 1.65 -11.90 3.16
C TYR A 66 2.93 -11.14 2.86
N TYR A 67 2.83 -10.21 1.90
CA TYR A 67 3.92 -9.34 1.51
C TYR A 67 3.87 -8.08 2.37
N SER A 68 5.02 -7.54 2.73
CA SER A 68 5.05 -6.34 3.53
C SER A 68 6.21 -5.42 3.15
N TYR A 69 6.08 -4.18 3.52
CA TYR A 69 7.11 -3.17 3.41
C TYR A 69 6.90 -2.12 4.49
N VAL A 70 7.99 -1.67 5.10
CA VAL A 70 7.95 -0.58 6.07
C VAL A 70 8.47 0.67 5.38
N TYR A 71 7.60 1.64 5.20
CA TYR A 71 7.89 2.87 4.47
C TYR A 71 8.27 3.98 5.46
N PRO A 72 9.45 4.60 5.31
CA PRO A 72 9.80 5.75 6.13
C PRO A 72 9.03 6.97 5.63
N VAL A 73 8.20 7.54 6.47
CA VAL A 73 7.30 8.62 6.08
C VAL A 73 7.89 9.96 6.50
N ASP A 74 8.04 10.84 5.53
CA ASP A 74 8.48 12.21 5.77
C ASP A 74 7.39 13.22 5.39
N ASP A 75 6.24 12.75 4.94
CA ASP A 75 5.13 13.59 4.56
C ASP A 75 3.82 12.89 4.94
N PRO A 76 2.81 13.65 5.45
CA PRO A 76 1.58 13.05 5.95
C PRO A 76 0.65 12.48 4.88
N ARG A 77 0.89 12.80 3.62
CA ARG A 77 -0.04 12.47 2.56
C ARG A 77 0.51 11.36 1.70
N VAL A 78 0.23 10.14 2.13
CA VAL A 78 0.75 8.94 1.49
C VAL A 78 -0.27 8.40 0.51
N ALA A 79 0.18 8.18 -0.74
CA ALA A 79 -0.59 7.49 -1.76
C ALA A 79 0.24 6.33 -2.27
N TYR A 80 -0.41 5.25 -2.65
CA TYR A 80 0.31 4.08 -3.14
C TYR A 80 -0.60 3.15 -3.93
N TYR A 81 0.04 2.29 -4.72
CA TYR A 81 -0.61 1.17 -5.38
C TYR A 81 0.40 0.03 -5.50
N PHE A 82 -0.08 -1.12 -5.93
CA PHE A 82 0.76 -2.31 -6.09
C PHE A 82 0.87 -2.68 -7.55
N LEU A 83 2.07 -3.05 -7.96
CA LEU A 83 2.30 -3.69 -9.24
C LEU A 83 2.53 -5.18 -8.98
N LEU A 84 1.69 -6.01 -9.55
CA LEU A 84 1.68 -7.44 -9.34
C LEU A 84 2.11 -8.13 -10.61
N GLU A 85 3.09 -9.04 -10.50
CA GLU A 85 3.65 -9.72 -11.66
C GLU A 85 3.66 -11.23 -11.48
N LYS A 86 3.25 -11.93 -12.51
CA LYS A 86 3.37 -13.38 -12.61
C LYS A 86 3.63 -13.75 -14.06
N GLY A 87 4.84 -14.26 -14.36
CA GLY A 87 5.23 -14.52 -15.74
C GLY A 87 5.14 -13.25 -16.56
N ASP A 88 4.39 -13.32 -17.65
CA ASP A 88 4.15 -12.15 -18.50
C ASP A 88 2.94 -11.34 -18.07
N GLU A 89 2.22 -11.80 -17.08
CA GLU A 89 1.02 -11.13 -16.60
C GLU A 89 1.36 -10.04 -15.60
N GLN A 90 0.82 -8.84 -15.80
CA GLN A 90 1.02 -7.71 -14.90
C GLN A 90 -0.32 -7.03 -14.63
N TRP A 91 -0.53 -6.65 -13.38
CA TRP A 91 -1.71 -5.91 -12.96
C TRP A 91 -1.32 -4.82 -11.98
N LEU A 92 -1.99 -3.67 -12.09
CA LEU A 92 -1.95 -2.65 -11.05
C LEU A 92 -3.13 -2.90 -10.11
N TYR A 93 -2.89 -2.72 -8.84
CA TYR A 93 -3.94 -2.90 -7.84
C TYR A 93 -4.01 -1.65 -6.97
N GLY A 94 -5.14 -0.95 -7.02
CA GLY A 94 -5.39 0.25 -6.27
C GLY A 94 -6.78 0.20 -5.63
N ASP A 95 -7.21 1.31 -5.08
CA ASP A 95 -8.49 1.39 -4.39
C ASP A 95 -9.68 1.10 -5.31
N SER A 96 -9.53 1.40 -6.60
CA SER A 96 -10.57 1.11 -7.59
C SER A 96 -10.54 -0.33 -8.09
N GLY A 97 -9.58 -1.15 -7.63
CA GLY A 97 -9.45 -2.53 -8.06
C GLY A 97 -8.25 -2.73 -8.97
N PHE A 98 -8.38 -3.66 -9.91
CA PHE A 98 -7.30 -4.04 -10.80
C PHE A 98 -7.36 -3.30 -12.13
N ALA A 99 -6.20 -2.98 -12.67
CA ALA A 99 -6.09 -2.36 -14.00
C ALA A 99 -4.83 -2.87 -14.70
N LYS A 100 -4.90 -2.92 -16.04
CA LYS A 100 -3.70 -3.25 -16.83
C LYS A 100 -2.80 -2.02 -16.90
N PRO A 101 -1.48 -2.17 -16.73
CA PRO A 101 -0.58 -1.01 -16.73
C PRO A 101 -0.67 -0.17 -18.00
N GLU A 102 -0.84 -0.79 -19.16
CA GLU A 102 -0.89 -0.07 -20.42
C GLU A 102 -2.16 0.77 -20.61
N LEU A 103 -3.17 0.57 -19.77
CA LEU A 103 -4.42 1.31 -19.84
C LEU A 103 -4.50 2.45 -18.82
N VAL A 104 -3.47 2.63 -18.02
CA VAL A 104 -3.47 3.62 -16.93
C VAL A 104 -2.35 4.62 -17.16
N ASN A 105 -2.70 5.91 -17.14
CA ASN A 105 -1.71 6.97 -17.13
C ASN A 105 -1.46 7.40 -15.69
N ILE A 106 -0.44 6.82 -15.09
CA ILE A 106 -0.16 7.02 -13.67
C ILE A 106 0.40 8.41 -13.38
N ASP A 107 1.05 9.02 -14.35
CA ASP A 107 1.63 10.35 -14.21
C ASP A 107 0.57 11.44 -14.25
N GLU A 108 -0.61 11.12 -14.78
CA GLU A 108 -1.74 12.03 -14.85
C GLU A 108 -2.91 11.44 -14.07
N ASP A 109 -2.73 11.26 -12.78
CA ASP A 109 -3.70 10.58 -11.95
C ASP A 109 -5.10 11.21 -11.96
N GLU A 110 -5.19 12.51 -12.17
CA GLU A 110 -6.48 13.20 -12.23
C GLU A 110 -7.34 12.75 -13.41
N SER A 111 -6.70 12.34 -14.50
CA SER A 111 -7.44 11.92 -15.69
C SER A 111 -7.65 10.41 -15.76
N SER A 112 -7.09 9.68 -14.83
CA SER A 112 -7.15 8.22 -14.80
C SER A 112 -8.33 7.72 -14.00
N ALA A 113 -8.94 6.64 -14.47
CA ALA A 113 -9.97 5.93 -13.71
C ALA A 113 -9.37 5.08 -12.60
N PHE A 114 -8.06 4.88 -12.61
CA PHE A 114 -7.38 4.12 -11.59
C PHE A 114 -7.17 4.98 -10.35
N VAL A 115 -7.58 4.47 -9.20
CA VAL A 115 -7.51 5.20 -7.95
C VAL A 115 -6.49 4.54 -7.02
N ASN A 116 -5.54 5.34 -6.55
CA ASN A 116 -4.54 4.89 -5.58
C ASN A 116 -5.17 4.69 -4.20
N PHE A 117 -4.58 3.81 -3.43
CA PHE A 117 -4.85 3.78 -2.01
C PHE A 117 -4.28 5.04 -1.35
N HIS A 118 -4.95 5.54 -0.35
CA HIS A 118 -4.51 6.72 0.39
C HIS A 118 -4.51 6.44 1.88
N PHE A 119 -3.53 6.99 2.56
CA PHE A 119 -3.46 6.87 4.01
C PHE A 119 -3.08 8.24 4.61
N PRO A 120 -3.92 8.81 5.47
CA PRO A 120 -3.63 10.10 6.10
C PRO A 120 -2.72 9.88 7.31
N PHE A 121 -1.43 9.68 7.05
CA PHE A 121 -0.49 9.16 8.04
C PHE A 121 -0.35 10.06 9.27
N ILE A 122 -0.05 11.32 9.06
CA ILE A 122 0.15 12.25 10.19
C ILE A 122 -1.11 12.40 11.01
N ASN A 123 -2.25 12.58 10.33
CA ASN A 123 -3.50 12.74 11.04
C ASN A 123 -3.81 11.52 11.88
N ARG A 124 -3.50 10.34 11.34
CA ARG A 124 -3.74 9.10 12.04
C ARG A 124 -2.87 8.97 13.27
N ILE A 125 -1.58 9.24 13.14
CA ILE A 125 -0.66 9.15 14.26
C ILE A 125 -0.95 10.23 15.29
N ALA A 126 -1.22 11.45 14.85
CA ALA A 126 -1.52 12.56 15.76
C ALA A 126 -2.75 12.27 16.59
N VAL A 127 -3.80 11.74 15.97
CA VAL A 127 -5.01 11.38 16.71
C VAL A 127 -4.73 10.29 17.72
N SER A 128 -4.02 9.24 17.32
CA SER A 128 -3.67 8.15 18.23
C SER A 128 -2.82 8.62 19.39
N TYR A 129 -1.82 9.43 19.09
CA TYR A 129 -0.94 9.95 20.11
C TYR A 129 -1.66 10.87 21.09
N THR A 130 -2.48 11.76 20.58
CA THR A 130 -3.27 12.67 21.41
C THR A 130 -4.23 11.89 22.30
N HIS A 131 -4.84 10.88 21.76
CA HIS A 131 -5.73 10.03 22.53
C HIS A 131 -5.00 9.31 23.68
N LEU A 132 -3.85 8.77 23.39
CA LEU A 132 -3.06 8.11 24.42
C LEU A 132 -2.62 9.07 25.51
N ARG A 133 -2.21 10.26 25.14
CA ARG A 133 -1.80 11.27 26.12
C ARG A 133 -2.97 11.71 26.99
N ALA A 134 -4.10 11.91 26.39
CA ALA A 134 -5.30 12.23 27.16
C ALA A 134 -5.64 11.11 28.14
N HIS A 135 -5.47 9.90 27.71
CA HIS A 135 -5.71 8.73 28.55
C HIS A 135 -4.72 8.68 29.70
N GLU A 136 -3.47 8.95 29.45
CA GLU A 136 -2.42 8.94 30.47
C GLU A 136 -2.60 10.02 31.50
N THR A 137 -3.10 11.16 31.10
CA THR A 137 -3.28 12.29 31.99
C THR A 137 -4.59 12.23 32.75
N ASP A 138 -5.47 11.40 32.29
CA ASP A 138 -6.74 11.18 32.96
C ASP A 138 -6.59 10.28 34.18
#